data_4207e7fcf8cd104d2b77d4ef66ee72f8
#
_entry.id   4207e7fcf8cd104d2b77d4ef66ee72f8
#
_cell.length_a   1.000
_cell.length_b   1.000
_cell.length_c   1.000
_cell.angle_alpha   90.00
_cell.angle_beta   90.00
_cell.angle_gamma   90.00
#
_symmetry.space_group_name_H-M   'P 1'
#
loop_
_entity.id
_entity.type
_entity.pdbx_description
1 polymer ?
#
loop_
_entity_poly.entity_id
_entity_poly.type
_entity_poly.pdbx_seq_one_letter_code
_entity_poly.pdbx_strand_id
1 'polypeptide(L)'
;MPKQVLLVRGGALASNTGIGGAHHNLVTSLISGEIAGWSTQEVCEYPLRRRMNPLSRLYKRWFSHPKKVEKKTRGEHGLNLLHITDQEQAHLIPENCSVPTVVTVHDLFHLFPQQIRIGNETIDV
;
A
#
# COMPACT_ATOMS: atom_id res chain seq x y z
N MET A 1 24.80 1.15 -7.63
CA MET A 1 23.70 0.29 -7.17
C MET A 1 22.37 1.00 -7.29
N PRO A 2 21.32 0.34 -7.73
CA PRO A 2 20.01 0.98 -7.78
C PRO A 2 19.50 1.28 -6.36
N LYS A 3 18.73 2.35 -6.24
CA LYS A 3 18.06 2.70 -5.00
C LYS A 3 16.94 1.69 -4.74
N GLN A 4 16.70 1.38 -3.48
CA GLN A 4 15.73 0.36 -3.07
C GLN A 4 14.45 0.98 -2.53
N VAL A 5 13.31 0.49 -3.03
CA VAL A 5 11.98 0.87 -2.57
C VAL A 5 11.35 -0.32 -1.86
N LEU A 6 10.80 -0.09 -0.68
CA LEU A 6 9.90 -1.03 -0.05
C LEU A 6 8.47 -0.66 -0.43
N LEU A 7 7.81 -1.51 -1.19
CA LEU A 7 6.40 -1.34 -1.54
C LEU A 7 5.53 -2.00 -0.46
N VAL A 8 4.61 -1.24 0.09
CA VAL A 8 3.73 -1.71 1.17
C VAL A 8 2.28 -1.56 0.77
N ARG A 9 1.50 -2.59 1.01
CA ARG A 9 0.04 -2.57 0.89
C ARG A 9 -0.60 -3.44 1.95
N GLY A 10 -1.92 -3.41 2.06
CA GLY A 10 -2.67 -4.27 2.98
C GLY A 10 -2.75 -5.70 2.47
N GLY A 11 -3.96 -6.18 2.28
CA GLY A 11 -4.16 -7.51 1.70
C GLY A 11 -3.87 -7.56 0.21
N ALA A 12 -3.49 -8.73 -0.28
CA ALA A 12 -3.26 -8.94 -1.70
C ALA A 12 -4.56 -8.73 -2.49
N LEU A 13 -4.51 -7.85 -3.47
CA LEU A 13 -5.63 -7.57 -4.36
C LEU A 13 -5.37 -8.21 -5.73
N ALA A 14 -6.45 -8.61 -6.39
CA ALA A 14 -6.34 -9.15 -7.74
C ALA A 14 -5.79 -8.10 -8.70
N SER A 15 -4.91 -8.50 -9.61
CA SER A 15 -4.29 -7.60 -10.58
C SER A 15 -5.28 -6.99 -11.58
N ASN A 16 -6.48 -7.53 -11.68
CA ASN A 16 -7.55 -7.00 -12.54
C ASN A 16 -8.43 -5.95 -11.86
N THR A 17 -8.20 -5.62 -10.61
CA THR A 17 -8.85 -4.49 -9.93
C THR A 17 -8.09 -3.20 -10.20
N GLY A 18 -8.74 -2.05 -10.05
CA GLY A 18 -8.08 -0.75 -10.26
C GLY A 18 -6.86 -0.54 -9.37
N ILE A 19 -7.02 -0.71 -8.06
CA ILE A 19 -5.93 -0.55 -7.07
C ILE A 19 -4.91 -1.67 -7.21
N GLY A 20 -5.38 -2.92 -7.31
CA GLY A 20 -4.50 -4.07 -7.48
C GLY A 20 -3.72 -4.04 -8.78
N GLY A 21 -4.36 -3.60 -9.87
CA GLY A 21 -3.70 -3.45 -11.16
C GLY A 21 -2.61 -2.38 -11.14
N ALA A 22 -2.88 -1.23 -10.55
CA ALA A 22 -1.89 -0.15 -10.40
C ALA A 22 -0.68 -0.62 -9.58
N HIS A 23 -0.92 -1.31 -8.47
CA HIS A 23 0.15 -1.87 -7.66
C HIS A 23 0.97 -2.92 -8.43
N HIS A 24 0.29 -3.83 -9.11
CA HIS A 24 0.95 -4.87 -9.90
C HIS A 24 1.82 -4.28 -11.02
N ASN A 25 1.32 -3.27 -11.73
CA ASN A 25 2.08 -2.59 -12.76
C ASN A 25 3.33 -1.91 -12.20
N LEU A 26 3.22 -1.26 -11.05
CA LEU A 26 4.36 -0.62 -10.40
C LEU A 26 5.42 -1.66 -9.99
N VAL A 27 5.01 -2.77 -9.37
CA VAL A 27 5.91 -3.86 -8.99
C VAL A 27 6.64 -4.40 -10.22
N THR A 28 5.90 -4.68 -11.29
CA THR A 28 6.45 -5.22 -12.53
C THR A 28 7.46 -4.26 -13.15
N SER A 29 7.15 -2.96 -13.20
CA SER A 29 8.05 -1.95 -13.74
C SER A 29 9.33 -1.81 -12.93
N LEU A 30 9.25 -1.91 -11.61
CA LEU A 30 10.44 -1.86 -10.75
C LEU A 30 11.32 -3.10 -10.88
N ILE A 31 10.71 -4.29 -10.96
CA ILE A 31 11.44 -5.55 -11.10
C ILE A 31 12.11 -5.65 -12.47
N SER A 32 11.42 -5.22 -13.53
CA SER A 32 11.93 -5.30 -14.90
C SER A 32 13.00 -4.26 -15.24
N GLY A 33 13.23 -3.29 -14.35
CA GLY A 33 14.22 -2.25 -14.58
C GLY A 33 13.75 -1.12 -15.49
N GLU A 34 12.46 -1.02 -15.76
CA GLU A 34 11.89 0.08 -16.56
C GLU A 34 12.06 1.45 -15.90
N ILE A 35 12.13 1.47 -14.56
CA ILE A 35 12.37 2.69 -13.81
C ILE A 35 13.86 2.79 -13.52
N ALA A 36 14.56 3.63 -14.26
CA ALA A 36 16.00 3.75 -14.17
C ALA A 36 16.46 4.18 -12.77
N GLY A 37 17.41 3.44 -12.21
CA GLY A 37 18.01 3.75 -10.92
C GLY A 37 17.21 3.31 -9.70
N TRP A 38 16.06 2.68 -9.88
CA TRP A 38 15.21 2.19 -8.79
C TRP A 38 14.88 0.71 -8.95
N SER A 39 14.80 0.02 -7.83
CA SER A 39 14.41 -1.40 -7.78
C SER A 39 13.62 -1.68 -6.52
N THR A 40 12.88 -2.77 -6.50
CA THR A 40 12.25 -3.29 -5.29
C THR A 40 12.78 -4.68 -4.99
N GLN A 41 13.13 -4.92 -3.74
CA GLN A 41 13.51 -6.26 -3.27
C GLN A 41 12.31 -7.02 -2.75
N GLU A 42 11.31 -6.31 -2.29
CA GLU A 42 10.20 -6.93 -1.58
C GLU A 42 8.94 -6.08 -1.63
N VAL A 43 7.82 -6.78 -1.69
CA VAL A 43 6.50 -6.21 -1.48
C VAL A 43 6.01 -6.69 -0.12
N CYS A 44 5.76 -5.75 0.78
CA CYS A 44 5.27 -6.07 2.12
C CYS A 44 3.74 -6.05 2.12
N GLU A 45 3.16 -7.22 2.25
CA GLU A 45 1.71 -7.41 2.28
C GLU A 45 1.36 -8.59 3.18
N TYR A 46 0.12 -8.70 3.59
CA TYR A 46 -0.37 -9.91 4.24
C TYR A 46 -1.34 -10.64 3.31
N PRO A 47 -1.27 -11.98 3.25
CA PRO A 47 -2.16 -12.74 2.39
C PRO A 47 -3.61 -12.67 2.90
N LEU A 48 -4.55 -12.37 2.01
CA LEU A 48 -5.98 -12.51 2.30
C LEU A 48 -6.39 -13.95 2.02
N ARG A 49 -6.74 -14.66 3.09
CA ARG A 49 -7.31 -16.00 2.96
C ARG A 49 -8.83 -15.90 2.85
N ARG A 50 -9.40 -16.75 2.00
CA ARG A 50 -10.84 -16.74 1.67
C ARG A 50 -11.76 -16.87 2.91
N ARG A 51 -11.28 -17.48 3.99
CA ARG A 51 -12.03 -17.72 5.24
C ARG A 51 -11.38 -17.08 6.45
N MET A 52 -10.74 -15.93 6.26
CA MET A 52 -10.09 -15.25 7.37
C MET A 52 -11.12 -14.69 8.35
N ASN A 53 -10.95 -15.01 9.63
CA ASN A 53 -11.76 -14.47 10.72
C ASN A 53 -11.61 -12.93 10.76
N PRO A 54 -12.72 -12.17 10.94
CA PRO A 54 -12.64 -10.71 11.08
C PRO A 54 -11.69 -10.22 12.16
N LEU A 55 -11.61 -10.92 13.29
CA LEU A 55 -10.66 -10.58 14.36
C LEU A 55 -9.21 -10.76 13.92
N SER A 56 -8.93 -11.81 13.15
CA SER A 56 -7.60 -12.05 12.59
C SER A 56 -7.21 -10.95 11.59
N ARG A 57 -8.15 -10.45 10.78
CA ARG A 57 -7.93 -9.33 9.87
C ARG A 57 -7.59 -8.05 10.61
N LEU A 58 -8.34 -7.73 11.67
CA LEU A 58 -8.09 -6.57 12.51
C LEU A 58 -6.70 -6.64 13.16
N TYR A 59 -6.36 -7.80 13.71
CA TYR A 59 -5.05 -8.01 14.32
C TYR A 59 -3.92 -7.79 13.29
N LYS A 60 -4.03 -8.36 12.10
CA LYS A 60 -3.04 -8.18 11.04
C LYS A 60 -2.93 -6.73 10.60
N ARG A 61 -4.06 -6.06 10.42
CA ARG A 61 -4.10 -4.66 9.97
C ARG A 61 -3.48 -3.70 10.97
N TRP A 62 -3.77 -3.86 12.25
CA TRP A 62 -3.43 -2.86 13.26
C TRP A 62 -2.21 -3.22 14.12
N PHE A 63 -1.81 -4.47 14.15
CA PHE A 63 -0.70 -4.91 15.02
C PHE A 63 0.40 -5.63 14.26
N SER A 64 0.08 -6.74 13.62
CA SER A 64 1.10 -7.60 13.00
C SER A 64 1.77 -6.93 11.79
N HIS A 65 1.00 -6.37 10.88
CA HIS A 65 1.51 -5.76 9.66
C HIS A 65 2.27 -4.45 9.93
N PRO A 66 1.76 -3.53 10.78
CA PRO A 66 2.52 -2.35 11.16
C PRO A 66 3.88 -2.67 11.80
N LYS A 67 3.94 -3.68 12.67
CA LYS A 67 5.22 -4.12 13.26
C LYS A 67 6.18 -4.65 12.21
N LYS A 68 5.68 -5.40 11.25
CA LYS A 68 6.50 -5.93 10.14
C LYS A 68 7.08 -4.79 9.31
N VAL A 69 6.28 -3.79 8.97
CA VAL A 69 6.72 -2.62 8.21
C VAL A 69 7.77 -1.83 9.01
N GLU A 70 7.51 -1.58 10.29
CA GLU A 70 8.45 -0.89 11.17
C GLU A 70 9.80 -1.61 11.24
N LYS A 71 9.78 -2.92 11.43
CA LYS A 71 11.00 -3.73 11.47
C LYS A 71 11.79 -3.64 10.17
N LYS A 72 11.12 -3.67 9.01
CA LYS A 72 11.76 -3.56 7.71
C LYS A 72 12.37 -2.19 7.46
N THR A 73 11.73 -1.12 7.92
CA THR A 73 12.25 0.24 7.77
C THR A 73 13.40 0.56 8.71
N ARG A 74 13.48 -0.13 9.85
CA ARG A 74 14.59 0.02 10.81
C ARG A 74 15.78 -0.88 10.48
N GLY A 75 15.60 -1.88 9.62
CA GLY A 75 16.66 -2.83 9.31
C GLY A 75 17.80 -2.21 8.52
N GLU A 76 18.96 -2.89 8.54
CA GLU A 76 20.16 -2.51 7.78
C GLU A 76 20.04 -2.88 6.29
N HIS A 77 18.86 -2.68 5.71
CA HIS A 77 18.55 -3.19 4.37
C HIS A 77 18.81 -2.18 3.24
N GLY A 78 19.36 -1.02 3.58
CA GLY A 78 19.68 -0.02 2.57
C GLY A 78 18.48 0.53 1.84
N LEU A 79 17.31 0.61 2.52
CA LEU A 79 16.12 1.19 1.93
C LEU A 79 16.28 2.68 1.71
N ASN A 80 15.91 3.14 0.52
CA ASN A 80 15.94 4.54 0.14
C ASN A 80 14.57 5.21 0.17
N LEU A 81 13.50 4.42 0.05
CA LEU A 81 12.13 4.92 -0.03
C LEU A 81 11.14 3.88 0.49
N LEU A 82 10.16 4.35 1.24
CA LEU A 82 8.97 3.60 1.61
C LEU A 82 7.80 4.10 0.77
N HIS A 83 7.13 3.21 0.05
CA HIS A 83 5.97 3.57 -0.77
C HIS A 83 4.74 2.78 -0.35
N ILE A 84 3.78 3.47 0.23
CA ILE A 84 2.46 2.92 0.56
C ILE A 84 1.57 3.09 -0.68
N THR A 85 1.17 2.01 -1.29
CA THR A 85 0.48 2.05 -2.59
C THR A 85 -1.03 2.25 -2.49
N ASP A 86 -1.56 2.43 -1.29
CA ASP A 86 -2.98 2.67 -1.04
C ASP A 86 -3.13 3.57 0.19
N GLN A 87 -3.86 4.67 0.05
CA GLN A 87 -4.08 5.64 1.14
C GLN A 87 -4.73 5.03 2.38
N GLU A 88 -5.52 3.98 2.23
CA GLU A 88 -6.14 3.30 3.37
C GLU A 88 -5.13 2.58 4.26
N GLN A 89 -3.92 2.39 3.77
CA GLN A 89 -2.82 1.77 4.49
C GLN A 89 -1.81 2.78 5.05
N ALA A 90 -2.13 4.06 5.04
CA ALA A 90 -1.20 5.11 5.51
C ALA A 90 -0.84 4.94 7.00
N HIS A 91 -1.67 4.26 7.80
CA HIS A 91 -1.37 3.93 9.20
C HIS A 91 -0.14 3.03 9.36
N LEU A 92 0.32 2.41 8.27
CA LEU A 92 1.51 1.55 8.29
C LEU A 92 2.82 2.34 8.31
N ILE A 93 2.77 3.65 8.12
CA ILE A 93 3.97 4.50 8.22
C ILE A 93 4.42 4.52 9.68
N PRO A 94 5.67 4.08 9.99
CA PRO A 94 6.17 4.12 11.37
C PRO A 94 6.26 5.55 11.91
N GLU A 95 5.99 5.75 13.18
CA GLU A 95 6.03 7.06 13.83
C GLU A 95 7.42 7.74 13.70
N ASN A 96 8.46 6.96 13.83
CA ASN A 96 9.85 7.45 13.75
C ASN A 96 10.52 6.93 12.49
N CYS A 97 9.84 7.05 11.35
CA CYS A 97 10.37 6.57 10.09
C CYS A 97 11.53 7.46 9.61
N SER A 98 12.73 6.88 9.51
CA SER A 98 13.91 7.57 9.01
C SER A 98 14.00 7.56 7.48
N VAL A 99 13.15 6.82 6.82
CA VAL A 99 13.14 6.66 5.36
C VAL A 99 12.07 7.58 4.76
N PRO A 100 12.37 8.34 3.70
CA PRO A 100 11.35 9.12 3.01
C PRO A 100 10.17 8.25 2.58
N THR A 101 8.97 8.76 2.73
CA THR A 101 7.74 8.00 2.49
C THR A 101 6.86 8.66 1.46
N VAL A 102 6.33 7.86 0.54
CA VAL A 102 5.34 8.28 -0.46
C VAL A 102 4.07 7.45 -0.26
N VAL A 103 2.93 8.09 -0.39
CA VAL A 103 1.62 7.43 -0.35
C VAL A 103 0.89 7.71 -1.65
N THR A 104 0.45 6.66 -2.33
CA THR A 104 -0.42 6.82 -3.50
C THR A 104 -1.86 6.96 -3.03
N VAL A 105 -2.51 8.05 -3.44
CA VAL A 105 -3.91 8.31 -3.14
C VAL A 105 -4.73 8.02 -4.38
N HIS A 106 -5.62 7.03 -4.30
CA HIS A 106 -6.47 6.62 -5.43
C HIS A 106 -7.78 7.40 -5.47
N ASP A 107 -8.33 7.75 -4.29
CA ASP A 107 -9.54 8.56 -4.19
C ASP A 107 -9.55 9.36 -2.88
N LEU A 108 -10.39 10.36 -2.84
CA LEU A 108 -10.56 11.25 -1.69
C LEU A 108 -12.02 11.26 -1.17
N PHE A 109 -12.79 10.23 -1.48
CA PHE A 109 -14.22 10.17 -1.12
C PHE A 109 -14.46 10.29 0.38
N HIS A 110 -13.57 9.74 1.20
CA HIS A 110 -13.67 9.82 2.66
C HIS A 110 -13.35 11.20 3.23
N LEU A 111 -12.52 11.97 2.53
CA LEU A 111 -12.14 13.33 2.95
C LEU A 111 -13.10 14.38 2.40
N PHE A 112 -13.60 14.18 1.20
CA PHE A 112 -14.47 15.10 0.49
C PHE A 112 -15.70 14.34 -0.01
N PRO A 113 -16.74 14.20 0.83
CA PRO A 113 -17.97 13.54 0.42
C PRO A 113 -18.52 14.18 -0.85
N GLN A 114 -18.82 13.38 -1.84
CA GLN A 114 -19.36 13.83 -3.11
C GLN A 114 -20.81 13.39 -3.24
N GLN A 115 -21.61 14.21 -3.90
CA GLN A 115 -22.96 13.85 -4.27
C GLN A 115 -22.97 13.32 -5.69
N ILE A 116 -23.53 12.13 -5.87
CA ILE A 116 -23.73 11.55 -7.19
C ILE A 116 -25.22 11.67 -7.52
N ARG A 117 -25.50 12.28 -8.65
CA ARG A 117 -26.87 12.41 -9.14
C ARG A 117 -27.18 11.29 -10.12
N ILE A 118 -28.15 10.45 -9.76
CA ILE A 118 -28.66 9.39 -10.62
C ILE A 118 -30.13 9.70 -10.90
N GLY A 119 -30.45 10.08 -12.15
CA GLY A 119 -31.81 10.52 -12.51
C GLY A 119 -32.20 11.78 -11.74
N ASN A 120 -33.28 11.70 -10.95
CA ASN A 120 -33.77 12.78 -10.09
C ASN A 120 -33.29 12.63 -8.63
N GLU A 121 -32.52 11.61 -8.32
CA GLU A 121 -32.05 11.34 -6.97
C GLU A 121 -30.61 11.81 -6.80
N THR A 122 -30.31 12.37 -5.64
CA THR A 122 -28.95 12.74 -5.23
C THR A 122 -28.51 11.80 -4.12
N ILE A 123 -27.35 11.14 -4.32
CA ILE A 123 -26.79 10.19 -3.37
C ILE A 123 -25.49 10.79 -2.82
N ASP A 124 -25.38 10.85 -1.49
CA ASP A 124 -24.12 11.23 -0.82
C ASP A 124 -23.17 10.03 -0.81
N VAL A 125 -21.96 10.27 -1.24
CA VAL A 125 -20.93 9.23 -1.32
C VAL A 125 -19.83 9.49 -0.31
#